data_7c520b57fd2b06702a6ab27420fbfa27
#
_entry.id   7c520b57fd2b06702a6ab27420fbfa27
#
_cell.length_a   1.000
_cell.length_b   1.000
_cell.length_c   1.000
_cell.angle_alpha   90.00
_cell.angle_beta   90.00
_cell.angle_gamma   90.00
#
_symmetry.space_group_name_H-M   'P 1'
#
loop_
_entity.id
_entity.type
_entity.pdbx_description
1 polymer ?
#
loop_
_entity_poly.entity_id
_entity_poly.type
_entity_poly.pdbx_seq_one_letter_code
_entity_poly.pdbx_strand_id
1 'polypeptide(L)'
;MLGIIKIFITFVVLIGLGGCNAKDKISKMSNKAYIVEAVRTAGGKRDGKLSLWHPADLGATVLNELVQRLDMDPSLVDDVIFGCVDQVGAQSGNIARNAVLSSSFPESVPGTSVDRQCGSSQQAIHFAIQAVMSGTQDIVIGGGVEVMSMVPIGAAVKDGYDAGHGFPFDSDGMKKRYPGIFFSQFTGAELVAEKWNLSREDLDKFALESHQKAANATDSNFFDREILPVQGKNSEGINDMVIADEGIRFDASLDKLSGLKTVIENGVITAGNASQITDGAAAVMVCNDAGLKKIQANPRAEIVSIAVVGDDPVFMLTGPIPASKKALSAANLSIDDIDLYEVNEAFAPVPLAWAKELKADRKKLNVNGGAMALGHPLGATGAKLMTTLLHEMERTESEFGLQAICEGGGTANATIIKRVS
;
A
#
# COMPACT_ATOMS: atom_id res chain seq x y z
N MET A 1 -50.13 -64.90 3.15
CA MET A 1 -51.46 -64.38 2.80
C MET A 1 -51.28 -62.92 2.53
N LEU A 2 -51.18 -62.53 1.29
CA LEU A 2 -52.17 -61.77 0.54
C LEU A 2 -52.60 -60.55 1.33
N GLY A 3 -52.44 -59.35 0.91
CA GLY A 3 -52.44 -58.71 -0.39
C GLY A 3 -53.27 -57.46 -0.21
N ILE A 4 -52.99 -56.41 -0.99
CA ILE A 4 -53.84 -55.31 -1.46
C ILE A 4 -52.98 -54.06 -1.45
N ILE A 5 -52.26 -53.65 -2.44
CA ILE A 5 -52.45 -53.11 -3.80
C ILE A 5 -53.43 -51.93 -3.86
N LYS A 6 -52.85 -50.74 -4.17
CA LYS A 6 -53.32 -49.62 -4.97
C LYS A 6 -54.49 -48.80 -4.42
N ILE A 7 -54.47 -47.52 -4.49
CA ILE A 7 -54.34 -46.54 -5.60
C ILE A 7 -54.17 -45.16 -4.96
N PHE A 8 -53.16 -44.32 -5.31
CA PHE A 8 -53.22 -42.88 -5.15
C PHE A 8 -53.17 -42.21 -6.51
N ILE A 9 -54.28 -41.65 -6.84
CA ILE A 9 -54.57 -40.86 -8.03
C ILE A 9 -53.83 -39.53 -7.92
N THR A 10 -53.10 -39.23 -8.96
CA THR A 10 -52.44 -37.98 -9.27
C THR A 10 -53.46 -36.85 -9.38
N PHE A 11 -53.30 -35.80 -8.57
CA PHE A 11 -53.84 -34.47 -8.88
C PHE A 11 -52.69 -33.53 -9.16
N VAL A 12 -52.44 -33.32 -10.44
CA VAL A 12 -51.57 -32.24 -10.91
C VAL A 12 -52.38 -30.97 -10.90
N VAL A 13 -52.08 -30.08 -9.93
CA VAL A 13 -52.52 -28.69 -10.01
C VAL A 13 -51.40 -27.91 -10.68
N LEU A 14 -51.57 -27.59 -11.95
CA LEU A 14 -50.78 -26.57 -12.63
C LEU A 14 -51.12 -25.21 -12.03
N ILE A 15 -50.33 -24.74 -11.10
CA ILE A 15 -50.22 -23.32 -10.79
C ILE A 15 -49.04 -22.81 -11.60
N GLY A 16 -49.34 -22.06 -12.65
CA GLY A 16 -48.34 -21.29 -13.39
C GLY A 16 -47.75 -20.20 -12.52
N LEU A 17 -46.69 -20.52 -11.81
CA LEU A 17 -45.78 -19.52 -11.23
C LEU A 17 -44.71 -19.24 -12.25
N GLY A 18 -44.74 -18.00 -12.80
CA GLY A 18 -43.67 -17.49 -13.64
C GLY A 18 -42.34 -17.75 -12.95
N GLY A 19 -41.59 -18.70 -13.53
CA GLY A 19 -40.25 -19.05 -13.04
C GLY A 19 -39.33 -17.86 -13.18
N CYS A 20 -39.15 -17.13 -12.12
CA CYS A 20 -37.99 -16.29 -11.97
C CYS A 20 -36.78 -17.25 -11.89
N ASN A 21 -36.05 -17.39 -12.98
CA ASN A 21 -34.91 -18.30 -13.12
C ASN A 21 -33.86 -17.89 -12.09
N ALA A 22 -33.78 -18.56 -10.97
CA ALA A 22 -32.70 -18.39 -10.00
C ALA A 22 -31.33 -18.64 -10.65
N LYS A 23 -31.26 -19.36 -11.75
CA LYS A 23 -30.05 -19.56 -12.56
C LYS A 23 -29.61 -18.28 -13.30
N ASP A 24 -30.52 -17.37 -13.65
CA ASP A 24 -30.16 -16.12 -14.33
C ASP A 24 -29.61 -15.06 -13.36
N LYS A 25 -29.79 -15.22 -12.05
CA LYS A 25 -29.16 -14.37 -11.04
C LYS A 25 -27.71 -14.76 -10.73
N ILE A 26 -27.23 -15.93 -11.15
CA ILE A 26 -25.82 -16.34 -11.06
C ILE A 26 -25.03 -15.88 -12.29
N SER A 27 -25.70 -15.32 -13.31
CA SER A 27 -25.06 -14.85 -14.52
C SER A 27 -24.41 -13.49 -14.30
N LYS A 28 -23.07 -13.48 -14.36
CA LYS A 28 -22.17 -12.34 -14.39
C LYS A 28 -22.00 -11.61 -13.05
N MET A 29 -21.40 -12.27 -12.07
CA MET A 29 -20.50 -11.56 -11.17
C MET A 29 -19.41 -10.92 -12.04
N SER A 30 -19.35 -9.62 -12.07
CA SER A 30 -18.24 -8.92 -12.71
C SER A 30 -16.98 -9.31 -11.94
N ASN A 31 -16.06 -10.00 -12.59
CA ASN A 31 -14.75 -10.30 -11.99
C ASN A 31 -13.81 -9.08 -12.06
N LYS A 32 -14.36 -7.88 -12.26
CA LYS A 32 -13.59 -6.63 -12.36
C LYS A 32 -13.64 -5.86 -11.06
N ALA A 33 -12.53 -5.24 -10.75
CA ALA A 33 -12.38 -4.28 -9.67
C ALA A 33 -11.83 -2.96 -10.22
N TYR A 34 -12.32 -1.87 -9.68
CA TYR A 34 -11.97 -0.53 -10.12
C TYR A 34 -11.55 0.33 -8.94
N ILE A 35 -10.54 1.17 -9.14
CA ILE A 35 -10.25 2.29 -8.24
C ILE A 35 -11.18 3.44 -8.62
N VAL A 36 -11.87 3.97 -7.62
CA VAL A 36 -12.85 5.07 -7.80
C VAL A 36 -12.30 6.39 -7.27
N GLU A 37 -11.62 6.34 -6.13
CA GLU A 37 -10.97 7.49 -5.53
C GLU A 37 -9.75 7.05 -4.71
N ALA A 38 -8.76 7.93 -4.62
CA ALA A 38 -7.55 7.71 -3.85
C ALA A 38 -7.05 9.04 -3.26
N VAL A 39 -6.66 9.03 -1.98
CA VAL A 39 -6.22 10.21 -1.25
C VAL A 39 -5.13 9.83 -0.25
N ARG A 40 -4.23 10.76 0.03
CA ARG A 40 -3.21 10.63 1.07
C ARG A 40 -3.04 11.93 1.87
N THR A 41 -2.53 11.83 3.06
CA THR A 41 -1.92 12.99 3.72
C THR A 41 -0.55 13.25 3.11
N ALA A 42 0.00 14.45 3.32
CA ALA A 42 1.43 14.64 3.16
C ALA A 42 2.19 13.71 4.11
N GLY A 43 3.41 13.31 3.75
CA GLY A 43 4.32 12.61 4.65
C GLY A 43 4.91 13.57 5.68
N GLY A 44 4.59 13.37 6.96
CA GLY A 44 5.21 14.07 8.07
C GLY A 44 6.61 13.52 8.34
N LYS A 45 7.62 14.35 8.47
CA LYS A 45 8.95 13.88 8.90
C LYS A 45 8.91 13.47 10.37
N ARG A 46 9.92 12.73 10.81
CA ARG A 46 10.10 12.37 12.22
C ARG A 46 10.03 13.62 13.10
N ASP A 47 9.21 13.57 14.14
CA ASP A 47 8.95 14.68 15.08
C ASP A 47 8.45 15.96 14.38
N GLY A 48 7.91 15.83 13.16
CA GLY A 48 7.40 16.92 12.34
C GLY A 48 5.95 17.28 12.62
N LYS A 49 5.30 17.92 11.64
CA LYS A 49 3.97 18.52 11.82
C LYS A 49 2.85 17.50 12.04
N LEU A 50 3.05 16.20 11.75
CA LEU A 50 2.07 15.14 11.98
C LEU A 50 2.36 14.30 13.23
N SER A 51 3.42 14.57 13.97
CA SER A 51 3.96 13.69 15.02
C SER A 51 3.05 13.49 16.23
N LEU A 52 2.12 14.40 16.50
CA LEU A 52 1.15 14.29 17.60
C LEU A 52 -0.28 13.94 17.13
N TRP A 53 -0.45 13.57 15.87
CA TRP A 53 -1.73 13.01 15.44
C TRP A 53 -1.92 11.62 16.05
N HIS A 54 -3.09 11.40 16.66
CA HIS A 54 -3.48 10.03 17.00
C HIS A 54 -3.71 9.24 15.71
N PRO A 55 -3.13 8.04 15.54
CA PRO A 55 -3.23 7.28 14.29
C PRO A 55 -4.67 7.03 13.82
N ALA A 56 -5.60 6.76 14.76
CA ALA A 56 -7.02 6.60 14.43
C ALA A 56 -7.61 7.87 13.81
N ASP A 57 -7.32 9.05 14.37
CA ASP A 57 -7.82 10.32 13.86
C ASP A 57 -7.19 10.66 12.50
N LEU A 58 -5.89 10.39 12.32
CA LEU A 58 -5.22 10.61 11.04
C LEU A 58 -5.79 9.68 9.96
N GLY A 59 -6.05 8.41 10.29
CA GLY A 59 -6.73 7.46 9.42
C GLY A 59 -8.17 7.89 9.10
N ALA A 60 -8.89 8.47 10.06
CA ALA A 60 -10.24 8.97 9.85
C ALA A 60 -10.29 10.13 8.84
N THR A 61 -9.24 10.98 8.77
CA THR A 61 -9.21 12.10 7.80
C THR A 61 -9.29 11.61 6.35
N VAL A 62 -8.53 10.59 5.99
CA VAL A 62 -8.53 10.05 4.62
C VAL A 62 -9.82 9.27 4.32
N LEU A 63 -10.45 8.64 5.30
CA LEU A 63 -11.76 8.02 5.14
C LEU A 63 -12.83 9.05 4.84
N ASN A 64 -12.88 10.13 5.63
CA ASN A 64 -13.84 11.23 5.44
C ASN A 64 -13.67 11.90 4.09
N GLU A 65 -12.42 12.13 3.66
CA GLU A 65 -12.12 12.77 2.39
C GLU A 65 -12.59 11.94 1.19
N LEU A 66 -12.42 10.60 1.22
CA LEU A 66 -12.88 9.73 0.14
C LEU A 66 -14.39 9.87 -0.09
N VAL A 67 -15.19 9.79 0.98
CA VAL A 67 -16.65 9.87 0.85
C VAL A 67 -17.11 11.29 0.52
N GLN A 68 -16.40 12.32 0.98
CA GLN A 68 -16.67 13.71 0.64
C GLN A 68 -16.41 14.00 -0.84
N ARG A 69 -15.28 13.53 -1.41
CA ARG A 69 -14.97 13.70 -2.84
C ARG A 69 -15.97 13.02 -3.75
N LEU A 70 -16.56 11.93 -3.30
CA LEU A 70 -17.55 11.16 -4.05
C LEU A 70 -18.99 11.58 -3.77
N ASP A 71 -19.21 12.54 -2.84
CA ASP A 71 -20.54 12.95 -2.37
C ASP A 71 -21.45 11.75 -2.05
N MET A 72 -20.90 10.74 -1.35
CA MET A 72 -21.56 9.47 -1.09
C MET A 72 -21.91 9.26 0.39
N ASP A 73 -22.95 8.45 0.63
CA ASP A 73 -23.28 7.97 1.98
C ASP A 73 -22.21 6.95 2.45
N PRO A 74 -21.48 7.24 3.54
CA PRO A 74 -20.46 6.32 4.08
C PRO A 74 -21.03 4.96 4.51
N SER A 75 -22.34 4.85 4.79
CA SER A 75 -23.00 3.58 5.14
C SER A 75 -23.02 2.56 4.00
N LEU A 76 -22.73 2.99 2.78
CA LEU A 76 -22.62 2.12 1.59
C LEU A 76 -21.29 1.35 1.51
N VAL A 77 -20.31 1.71 2.35
CA VAL A 77 -19.02 1.01 2.41
C VAL A 77 -19.19 -0.32 3.16
N ASP A 78 -18.85 -1.42 2.51
CA ASP A 78 -18.99 -2.76 3.05
C ASP A 78 -17.89 -3.13 4.06
N ASP A 79 -16.66 -2.59 3.89
CA ASP A 79 -15.53 -2.83 4.80
C ASP A 79 -14.43 -1.77 4.63
N VAL A 80 -13.63 -1.57 5.69
CA VAL A 80 -12.41 -0.77 5.70
C VAL A 80 -11.24 -1.66 6.12
N ILE A 81 -10.25 -1.81 5.25
CA ILE A 81 -9.08 -2.64 5.49
C ILE A 81 -7.85 -1.72 5.53
N PHE A 82 -7.21 -1.59 6.70
CA PHE A 82 -6.05 -0.72 6.87
C PHE A 82 -4.78 -1.50 7.18
N GLY A 83 -3.71 -1.13 6.48
CA GLY A 83 -2.35 -1.54 6.82
C GLY A 83 -1.81 -0.75 8.01
N CYS A 84 -1.16 -1.46 8.92
CA CYS A 84 -0.38 -0.89 10.02
C CYS A 84 0.63 -1.95 10.48
N VAL A 85 1.89 -1.56 10.69
CA VAL A 85 2.97 -2.49 11.02
C VAL A 85 3.17 -2.61 12.52
N ASP A 86 3.48 -1.50 13.19
CA ASP A 86 3.73 -1.51 14.63
C ASP A 86 2.41 -1.36 15.41
N GLN A 87 1.63 -2.46 15.46
CA GLN A 87 0.30 -2.50 16.09
C GLN A 87 0.41 -2.60 17.62
N VAL A 88 1.04 -1.60 18.24
CA VAL A 88 1.21 -1.46 19.69
C VAL A 88 0.79 -0.06 20.14
N GLY A 89 0.40 0.09 21.39
CA GLY A 89 -0.01 1.38 21.96
C GLY A 89 -1.16 2.01 21.17
N ALA A 90 -0.97 3.23 20.66
CA ALA A 90 -1.98 3.99 19.92
C ALA A 90 -2.38 3.37 18.57
N GLN A 91 -1.56 2.45 18.03
CA GLN A 91 -1.83 1.72 16.78
C GLN A 91 -2.41 0.31 17.00
N SER A 92 -2.62 -0.11 18.25
CA SER A 92 -3.18 -1.41 18.60
C SER A 92 -4.71 -1.47 18.53
N GLY A 93 -5.27 -2.64 18.76
CA GLY A 93 -6.71 -2.82 18.92
C GLY A 93 -7.52 -2.65 17.64
N ASN A 94 -7.00 -3.06 16.49
CA ASN A 94 -7.63 -2.91 15.17
C ASN A 94 -7.76 -1.44 14.76
N ILE A 95 -6.65 -0.87 14.32
CA ILE A 95 -6.57 0.55 13.96
C ILE A 95 -7.56 0.95 12.85
N ALA A 96 -7.90 0.04 11.92
CA ALA A 96 -8.92 0.31 10.91
C ALA A 96 -10.28 0.59 11.55
N ARG A 97 -10.71 -0.27 12.50
CA ARG A 97 -11.95 -0.06 13.22
C ARG A 97 -11.92 1.22 14.04
N ASN A 98 -10.80 1.52 14.69
CA ASN A 98 -10.63 2.76 15.45
C ASN A 98 -10.72 3.99 14.53
N ALA A 99 -10.15 3.95 13.32
CA ALA A 99 -10.27 5.01 12.33
C ALA A 99 -11.72 5.20 11.84
N VAL A 100 -12.45 4.10 11.59
CA VAL A 100 -13.89 4.16 11.28
C VAL A 100 -14.68 4.85 12.40
N LEU A 101 -14.43 4.47 13.66
CA LEU A 101 -15.13 5.04 14.82
C LEU A 101 -14.74 6.51 15.11
N SER A 102 -13.56 6.95 14.63
CA SER A 102 -13.09 8.34 14.71
C SER A 102 -13.57 9.20 13.53
N SER A 103 -14.18 8.59 12.52
CA SER A 103 -14.63 9.24 11.29
C SER A 103 -16.12 9.59 11.30
N SER A 104 -16.63 10.10 10.17
CA SER A 104 -18.07 10.32 9.95
C SER A 104 -18.83 9.04 9.56
N PHE A 105 -18.17 7.91 9.48
CA PHE A 105 -18.79 6.63 9.13
C PHE A 105 -19.69 6.12 10.25
N PRO A 106 -20.82 5.47 9.93
CA PRO A 106 -21.66 4.87 10.93
C PRO A 106 -20.99 3.62 11.55
N GLU A 107 -21.36 3.29 12.77
CA GLU A 107 -20.86 2.13 13.51
C GLU A 107 -21.10 0.79 12.80
N SER A 108 -22.03 0.75 11.84
CA SER A 108 -22.33 -0.44 11.03
C SER A 108 -21.23 -0.81 10.05
N VAL A 109 -20.34 0.13 9.66
CA VAL A 109 -19.22 -0.14 8.78
C VAL A 109 -18.11 -0.82 9.57
N PRO A 110 -17.72 -2.05 9.22
CA PRO A 110 -16.66 -2.78 9.90
C PRO A 110 -15.26 -2.24 9.54
N GLY A 111 -14.24 -2.77 10.19
CA GLY A 111 -12.87 -2.48 9.85
C GLY A 111 -11.94 -3.60 10.30
N THR A 112 -10.85 -3.82 9.58
CA THR A 112 -9.81 -4.79 9.94
C THR A 112 -8.42 -4.28 9.62
N SER A 113 -7.44 -4.67 10.47
CA SER A 113 -6.03 -4.29 10.30
C SER A 113 -5.23 -5.41 9.65
N VAL A 114 -4.28 -5.02 8.82
CA VAL A 114 -3.38 -5.95 8.11
C VAL A 114 -1.93 -5.55 8.38
N ASP A 115 -1.10 -6.53 8.72
CA ASP A 115 0.35 -6.42 8.70
C ASP A 115 0.91 -7.32 7.59
N ARG A 116 1.53 -6.69 6.60
CA ARG A 116 2.44 -7.28 5.62
C ARG A 116 3.65 -6.37 5.50
N GLN A 117 4.17 -5.96 6.63
CA GLN A 117 5.30 -5.06 6.73
C GLN A 117 5.12 -3.81 5.82
N CYS A 118 6.13 -3.37 5.10
CA CYS A 118 6.09 -2.20 4.21
C CYS A 118 4.97 -2.22 3.15
N GLY A 119 4.45 -3.41 2.79
CA GLY A 119 3.38 -3.60 1.82
C GLY A 119 1.97 -3.69 2.44
N SER A 120 1.79 -3.37 3.73
CA SER A 120 0.52 -3.61 4.46
C SER A 120 -0.69 -2.96 3.78
N SER A 121 -0.64 -1.69 3.39
CA SER A 121 -1.78 -1.05 2.70
C SER A 121 -1.93 -1.51 1.24
N GLN A 122 -0.87 -1.92 0.55
CA GLN A 122 -1.04 -2.57 -0.75
C GLN A 122 -1.73 -3.92 -0.59
N GLN A 123 -1.42 -4.68 0.48
CA GLN A 123 -2.15 -5.91 0.80
C GLN A 123 -3.61 -5.62 1.19
N ALA A 124 -3.87 -4.54 1.93
CA ALA A 124 -5.23 -4.10 2.22
C ALA A 124 -6.02 -3.80 0.94
N ILE A 125 -5.41 -3.11 -0.03
CA ILE A 125 -5.99 -2.88 -1.37
C ILE A 125 -6.20 -4.23 -2.10
N HIS A 126 -5.24 -5.18 -2.04
CA HIS A 126 -5.41 -6.51 -2.64
C HIS A 126 -6.60 -7.26 -2.03
N PHE A 127 -6.81 -7.18 -0.71
CA PHE A 127 -7.98 -7.79 -0.06
C PHE A 127 -9.28 -7.09 -0.48
N ALA A 128 -9.30 -5.76 -0.58
CA ALA A 128 -10.43 -5.01 -1.12
C ALA A 128 -10.76 -5.44 -2.57
N ILE A 129 -9.75 -5.55 -3.44
CA ILE A 129 -9.89 -6.05 -4.81
C ILE A 129 -10.50 -7.45 -4.82
N GLN A 130 -9.96 -8.37 -4.03
CA GLN A 130 -10.44 -9.76 -3.95
C GLN A 130 -11.88 -9.84 -3.43
N ALA A 131 -12.24 -9.02 -2.44
CA ALA A 131 -13.59 -8.96 -1.88
C ALA A 131 -14.62 -8.50 -2.94
N VAL A 132 -14.34 -7.40 -3.66
CA VAL A 132 -15.26 -6.90 -4.69
C VAL A 132 -15.31 -7.80 -5.93
N MET A 133 -14.18 -8.39 -6.32
CA MET A 133 -14.14 -9.37 -7.44
C MET A 133 -14.88 -10.67 -7.11
N SER A 134 -14.87 -11.08 -5.84
CA SER A 134 -15.65 -12.27 -5.39
C SER A 134 -17.15 -12.02 -5.37
N GLY A 135 -17.58 -10.74 -5.40
CA GLY A 135 -18.97 -10.33 -5.29
C GLY A 135 -19.58 -10.50 -3.89
N THR A 136 -18.75 -10.75 -2.86
CA THR A 136 -19.22 -10.77 -1.47
C THR A 136 -19.40 -9.35 -0.90
N GLN A 137 -18.68 -8.39 -1.46
CA GLN A 137 -18.75 -6.97 -1.15
C GLN A 137 -18.70 -6.17 -2.46
N ASP A 138 -19.25 -4.95 -2.46
CA ASP A 138 -19.33 -4.13 -3.66
C ASP A 138 -18.45 -2.87 -3.57
N ILE A 139 -18.25 -2.34 -2.35
CA ILE A 139 -17.50 -1.10 -2.06
C ILE A 139 -16.62 -1.34 -0.85
N VAL A 140 -15.32 -1.37 -1.05
CA VAL A 140 -14.33 -1.61 0.03
C VAL A 140 -13.23 -0.56 -0.02
N ILE A 141 -12.83 -0.05 1.14
CA ILE A 141 -11.69 0.86 1.25
C ILE A 141 -10.47 0.07 1.69
N GLY A 142 -9.43 0.07 0.85
CA GLY A 142 -8.09 -0.40 1.22
C GLY A 142 -7.18 0.79 1.49
N GLY A 143 -6.55 0.84 2.65
CA GLY A 143 -5.70 1.96 3.02
C GLY A 143 -4.71 1.59 4.12
N GLY A 144 -4.21 2.60 4.82
CA GLY A 144 -3.35 2.38 5.97
C GLY A 144 -2.94 3.67 6.66
N VAL A 145 -2.39 3.51 7.84
CA VAL A 145 -1.87 4.59 8.67
C VAL A 145 -0.64 4.10 9.44
N GLU A 146 0.34 4.96 9.56
CA GLU A 146 1.47 4.78 10.46
C GLU A 146 1.92 6.13 10.98
N VAL A 147 2.04 6.29 12.30
CA VAL A 147 2.60 7.48 12.95
C VAL A 147 3.87 7.06 13.66
N MET A 148 4.98 7.00 12.89
CA MET A 148 6.26 6.43 13.34
C MET A 148 6.98 7.34 14.35
N SER A 149 6.57 8.61 14.46
CA SER A 149 7.02 9.51 15.52
C SER A 149 6.41 9.13 16.88
N MET A 150 5.17 8.64 16.90
CA MET A 150 4.47 8.22 18.12
C MET A 150 4.76 6.76 18.48
N VAL A 151 4.73 5.87 17.49
CA VAL A 151 5.02 4.44 17.63
C VAL A 151 6.22 4.10 16.73
N PRO A 152 7.43 4.06 17.30
CA PRO A 152 8.65 3.84 16.52
C PRO A 152 8.67 2.47 15.83
N ILE A 153 9.35 2.41 14.68
CA ILE A 153 9.57 1.15 13.95
C ILE A 153 10.19 0.09 14.88
N GLY A 154 9.60 -1.10 14.89
CA GLY A 154 10.03 -2.23 15.71
C GLY A 154 9.52 -2.19 17.15
N ALA A 155 8.69 -1.21 17.52
CA ALA A 155 8.12 -1.10 18.87
C ALA A 155 7.38 -2.39 19.28
N ALA A 156 6.60 -2.99 18.38
CA ALA A 156 5.88 -4.23 18.67
C ALA A 156 6.83 -5.38 19.09
N VAL A 157 7.98 -5.47 18.43
CA VAL A 157 9.00 -6.50 18.76
C VAL A 157 9.75 -6.15 20.03
N LYS A 158 10.24 -4.89 20.13
CA LYS A 158 11.06 -4.44 21.26
C LYS A 158 10.28 -4.45 22.56
N ASP A 159 9.11 -3.84 22.58
CA ASP A 159 8.30 -3.73 23.81
C ASP A 159 7.80 -5.10 24.26
N GLY A 160 7.44 -5.99 23.33
CA GLY A 160 7.10 -7.37 23.62
C GLY A 160 8.27 -8.16 24.21
N TYR A 161 9.47 -7.99 23.66
CA TYR A 161 10.68 -8.63 24.18
C TYR A 161 11.03 -8.12 25.59
N ASP A 162 11.01 -6.81 25.79
CA ASP A 162 11.29 -6.17 27.08
C ASP A 162 10.27 -6.58 28.16
N ALA A 163 9.03 -6.86 27.75
CA ALA A 163 7.98 -7.39 28.63
C ALA A 163 8.07 -8.91 28.87
N GLY A 164 9.06 -9.59 28.29
CA GLY A 164 9.27 -11.04 28.48
C GLY A 164 8.39 -11.94 27.61
N HIS A 165 7.79 -11.41 26.54
CA HIS A 165 6.94 -12.17 25.61
C HIS A 165 7.72 -12.94 24.52
N GLY A 166 9.06 -12.89 24.54
CA GLY A 166 9.92 -13.60 23.61
C GLY A 166 10.28 -12.79 22.37
N PHE A 167 11.03 -13.41 21.47
CA PHE A 167 11.51 -12.77 20.22
C PHE A 167 10.98 -13.55 19.00
N PRO A 168 10.47 -12.90 17.96
CA PRO A 168 9.75 -13.57 16.88
C PRO A 168 10.59 -14.59 16.09
N PHE A 169 11.91 -14.41 16.05
CA PHE A 169 12.81 -15.31 15.32
C PHE A 169 13.47 -16.41 16.18
N ASP A 170 13.07 -16.53 17.45
CA ASP A 170 13.68 -17.48 18.41
C ASP A 170 13.11 -18.88 18.34
N SER A 171 12.15 -19.17 17.45
CA SER A 171 11.58 -20.50 17.33
C SER A 171 12.63 -21.53 16.87
N ASP A 172 12.51 -22.76 17.36
CA ASP A 172 13.42 -23.86 16.98
C ASP A 172 13.42 -24.12 15.47
N GLY A 173 12.28 -23.95 14.81
CA GLY A 173 12.14 -24.07 13.36
C GLY A 173 12.98 -23.03 12.61
N MET A 174 12.92 -21.77 13.05
CA MET A 174 13.71 -20.68 12.46
C MET A 174 15.21 -20.89 12.69
N LYS A 175 15.63 -21.19 13.92
CA LYS A 175 17.03 -21.46 14.26
C LYS A 175 17.60 -22.64 13.49
N LYS A 176 16.81 -23.71 13.30
CA LYS A 176 17.22 -24.88 12.52
C LYS A 176 17.37 -24.57 11.04
N ARG A 177 16.47 -23.77 10.47
CA ARG A 177 16.47 -23.46 9.02
C ARG A 177 17.49 -22.39 8.65
N TYR A 178 17.71 -21.42 9.55
CA TYR A 178 18.60 -20.26 9.33
C TYR A 178 19.61 -20.14 10.49
N PRO A 179 20.53 -21.10 10.65
CA PRO A 179 21.45 -21.10 11.79
C PRO A 179 22.40 -19.90 11.72
N GLY A 180 22.43 -19.11 12.80
CA GLY A 180 23.29 -17.92 12.90
C GLY A 180 22.89 -16.73 12.04
N ILE A 181 21.74 -16.76 11.35
CA ILE A 181 21.25 -15.65 10.56
C ILE A 181 20.44 -14.70 11.44
N PHE A 182 20.77 -13.43 11.38
CA PHE A 182 19.97 -12.33 11.90
C PHE A 182 19.32 -11.57 10.71
N PHE A 183 18.00 -11.61 10.64
CA PHE A 183 17.26 -10.95 9.56
C PHE A 183 17.28 -9.44 9.76
N SER A 184 17.91 -8.73 8.83
CA SER A 184 18.05 -7.26 8.88
C SER A 184 17.87 -6.67 7.49
N GLN A 185 16.98 -5.68 7.38
CA GLN A 185 16.80 -4.95 6.13
C GLN A 185 18.06 -4.19 5.70
N PHE A 186 18.87 -3.73 6.65
CA PHE A 186 20.15 -3.06 6.35
C PHE A 186 21.15 -4.02 5.74
N THR A 187 21.30 -5.22 6.32
CA THR A 187 22.13 -6.30 5.73
C THR A 187 21.59 -6.70 4.37
N GLY A 188 20.27 -6.84 4.23
CA GLY A 188 19.64 -7.15 2.95
C GLY A 188 19.93 -6.08 1.88
N ALA A 189 19.87 -4.79 2.25
CA ALA A 189 20.19 -3.69 1.34
C ALA A 189 21.65 -3.71 0.87
N GLU A 190 22.61 -3.99 1.77
CA GLU A 190 24.03 -4.17 1.40
C GLU A 190 24.22 -5.35 0.44
N LEU A 191 23.60 -6.51 0.73
CA LEU A 191 23.65 -7.69 -0.14
C LEU A 191 23.05 -7.42 -1.53
N VAL A 192 21.97 -6.65 -1.61
CA VAL A 192 21.40 -6.24 -2.89
C VAL A 192 22.38 -5.32 -3.64
N ALA A 193 22.96 -4.34 -2.97
CA ALA A 193 23.94 -3.45 -3.60
C ALA A 193 25.13 -4.24 -4.14
N GLU A 194 25.68 -5.18 -3.36
CA GLU A 194 26.79 -6.07 -3.77
C GLU A 194 26.41 -6.92 -4.98
N LYS A 195 25.27 -7.63 -4.92
CA LYS A 195 24.83 -8.55 -5.99
C LYS A 195 24.65 -7.88 -7.33
N TRP A 196 24.16 -6.66 -7.36
CA TRP A 196 23.96 -5.89 -8.60
C TRP A 196 25.08 -4.91 -8.91
N ASN A 197 26.22 -4.97 -8.17
CA ASN A 197 27.38 -4.09 -8.34
C ASN A 197 26.96 -2.60 -8.34
N LEU A 198 26.24 -2.17 -7.30
CA LEU A 198 25.82 -0.80 -7.09
C LEU A 198 26.77 -0.13 -6.11
N SER A 199 27.50 0.87 -6.56
CA SER A 199 28.40 1.63 -5.71
C SER A 199 27.67 2.61 -4.79
N ARG A 200 28.32 3.09 -3.75
CA ARG A 200 27.83 4.17 -2.91
C ARG A 200 27.40 5.38 -3.74
N GLU A 201 28.19 5.75 -4.74
CA GLU A 201 27.89 6.88 -5.62
C GLU A 201 26.62 6.66 -6.44
N ASP A 202 26.38 5.44 -6.93
CA ASP A 202 25.12 5.10 -7.64
C ASP A 202 23.91 5.28 -6.75
N LEU A 203 24.01 4.84 -5.48
CA LEU A 203 22.92 4.95 -4.50
C LEU A 203 22.66 6.41 -4.13
N ASP A 204 23.71 7.18 -3.89
CA ASP A 204 23.59 8.61 -3.54
C ASP A 204 23.04 9.43 -4.72
N LYS A 205 23.43 9.12 -5.98
CA LYS A 205 22.85 9.73 -7.18
C LYS A 205 21.36 9.44 -7.28
N PHE A 206 20.95 8.20 -7.05
CA PHE A 206 19.54 7.84 -7.09
C PHE A 206 18.74 8.56 -6.00
N ALA A 207 19.30 8.68 -4.78
CA ALA A 207 18.68 9.43 -3.70
C ALA A 207 18.52 10.91 -4.05
N LEU A 208 19.55 11.53 -4.65
CA LEU A 208 19.49 12.89 -5.13
C LEU A 208 18.40 13.06 -6.22
N GLU A 209 18.34 12.13 -7.20
CA GLU A 209 17.30 12.13 -8.23
C GLU A 209 15.90 12.08 -7.62
N SER A 210 15.67 11.24 -6.58
CA SER A 210 14.39 11.15 -5.88
C SER A 210 13.98 12.49 -5.26
N HIS A 211 14.89 13.16 -4.54
CA HIS A 211 14.62 14.48 -3.98
C HIS A 211 14.38 15.56 -5.05
N GLN A 212 15.13 15.56 -6.14
CA GLN A 212 14.97 16.52 -7.22
C GLN A 212 13.61 16.36 -7.94
N LYS A 213 13.21 15.10 -8.20
CA LYS A 213 11.90 14.79 -8.78
C LYS A 213 10.76 15.22 -7.86
N ALA A 214 10.88 14.93 -6.55
CA ALA A 214 9.88 15.31 -5.57
C ALA A 214 9.77 16.83 -5.40
N ALA A 215 10.88 17.55 -5.39
CA ALA A 215 10.91 19.02 -5.36
C ALA A 215 10.23 19.60 -6.60
N ASN A 216 10.58 19.11 -7.80
CA ASN A 216 9.95 19.56 -9.05
C ASN A 216 8.44 19.26 -9.07
N ALA A 217 8.01 18.09 -8.62
CA ALA A 217 6.60 17.74 -8.58
C ALA A 217 5.82 18.65 -7.59
N THR A 218 6.42 18.98 -6.45
CA THR A 218 5.86 19.92 -5.48
C THR A 218 5.74 21.32 -6.04
N ASP A 219 6.84 21.85 -6.61
CA ASP A 219 6.86 23.20 -7.22
C ASP A 219 5.91 23.33 -8.42
N SER A 220 5.63 22.21 -9.10
CA SER A 220 4.71 22.12 -10.23
C SER A 220 3.26 21.80 -9.83
N ASN A 221 2.95 21.69 -8.53
CA ASN A 221 1.62 21.37 -7.99
C ASN A 221 1.06 20.00 -8.45
N PHE A 222 1.94 19.01 -8.75
CA PHE A 222 1.49 17.69 -9.21
C PHE A 222 0.78 16.90 -8.10
N PHE A 223 1.04 17.22 -6.83
CA PHE A 223 0.45 16.55 -5.67
C PHE A 223 -0.85 17.18 -5.16
N ASP A 224 -1.29 18.33 -5.70
CA ASP A 224 -2.43 19.09 -5.15
C ASP A 224 -3.75 18.30 -5.13
N ARG A 225 -3.94 17.41 -6.10
CA ARG A 225 -5.15 16.58 -6.17
C ARG A 225 -5.12 15.35 -5.27
N GLU A 226 -3.94 14.90 -4.87
CA GLU A 226 -3.77 13.68 -4.08
C GLU A 226 -3.57 13.94 -2.59
N ILE A 227 -2.94 15.06 -2.21
CA ILE A 227 -2.70 15.41 -0.82
C ILE A 227 -3.93 16.07 -0.21
N LEU A 228 -4.45 15.45 0.85
CA LEU A 228 -5.42 16.06 1.75
C LEU A 228 -4.71 17.02 2.69
N PRO A 229 -5.02 18.32 2.67
CA PRO A 229 -4.54 19.25 3.68
C PRO A 229 -5.05 18.88 5.07
N VAL A 230 -4.15 18.68 6.03
CA VAL A 230 -4.50 18.39 7.43
C VAL A 230 -3.84 19.40 8.37
N GLN A 231 -4.48 19.67 9.50
CA GLN A 231 -3.96 20.58 10.51
C GLN A 231 -2.68 20.01 11.12
N GLY A 232 -1.62 20.80 11.20
CA GLY A 232 -0.38 20.40 11.88
C GLY A 232 -0.60 20.20 13.38
N LYS A 233 0.02 19.16 13.93
CA LYS A 233 0.05 18.89 15.38
C LYS A 233 1.44 18.36 15.75
N ASN A 234 2.24 19.15 16.43
CA ASN A 234 3.54 18.75 16.94
C ASN A 234 3.86 19.38 18.31
N SER A 235 4.97 18.96 18.92
CA SER A 235 5.41 19.44 20.23
C SER A 235 5.81 20.92 20.27
N GLU A 236 6.06 21.53 19.11
CA GLU A 236 6.42 22.96 18.98
C GLU A 236 5.18 23.86 18.89
N GLY A 237 3.96 23.28 18.92
CA GLY A 237 2.70 23.99 18.83
C GLY A 237 2.37 24.50 17.42
N ILE A 238 2.98 23.89 16.38
CA ILE A 238 2.67 24.21 14.98
C ILE A 238 1.22 23.83 14.70
N ASN A 239 0.51 24.79 14.10
CA ASN A 239 -0.92 24.68 13.79
C ASN A 239 -1.21 25.09 12.34
N ASP A 240 -0.21 25.08 11.47
CA ASP A 240 -0.37 25.37 10.06
C ASP A 240 -0.93 24.15 9.31
N MET A 241 -1.57 24.39 8.17
CA MET A 241 -1.99 23.30 7.29
C MET A 241 -0.78 22.59 6.68
N VAL A 242 -0.76 21.27 6.75
CA VAL A 242 0.27 20.42 6.16
C VAL A 242 -0.23 20.02 4.77
N ILE A 243 0.40 20.61 3.75
CA ILE A 243 0.01 20.49 2.34
C ILE A 243 1.11 19.92 1.45
N ALA A 244 2.30 19.65 2.01
CA ALA A 244 3.44 19.13 1.27
C ALA A 244 4.23 18.13 2.12
N ASP A 245 4.84 17.14 1.47
CA ASP A 245 5.68 16.14 2.12
C ASP A 245 6.89 16.81 2.78
N GLU A 246 7.04 16.67 4.11
CA GLU A 246 8.09 17.33 4.90
C GLU A 246 9.49 16.71 4.69
N GLY A 247 9.55 15.52 4.10
CA GLY A 247 10.81 14.79 3.88
C GLY A 247 11.66 15.33 2.73
N ILE A 248 11.08 16.14 1.85
CA ILE A 248 11.77 16.64 0.65
C ILE A 248 12.94 17.58 1.04
N ARG A 249 14.13 17.27 0.56
CA ARG A 249 15.32 18.11 0.76
C ARG A 249 15.60 18.89 -0.51
N PHE A 250 15.06 20.10 -0.60
CA PHE A 250 15.19 20.99 -1.75
C PHE A 250 16.65 21.40 -2.03
N ASP A 251 17.51 21.31 -1.02
CA ASP A 251 18.93 21.63 -1.06
C ASP A 251 19.84 20.40 -1.07
N ALA A 252 19.30 19.23 -1.45
CA ALA A 252 20.08 17.99 -1.57
C ALA A 252 21.21 18.14 -2.60
N SER A 253 22.38 17.58 -2.29
CA SER A 253 23.53 17.54 -3.19
C SER A 253 24.36 16.28 -2.97
N LEU A 254 25.14 15.86 -3.98
CA LEU A 254 26.03 14.71 -3.84
C LEU A 254 27.07 14.94 -2.75
N ASP A 255 27.59 16.15 -2.58
CA ASP A 255 28.57 16.46 -1.53
C ASP A 255 27.99 16.20 -0.13
N LYS A 256 26.72 16.60 0.10
CA LYS A 256 26.03 16.35 1.38
C LYS A 256 25.79 14.86 1.60
N LEU A 257 25.38 14.12 0.56
CA LEU A 257 25.11 12.69 0.65
C LEU A 257 26.39 11.88 0.85
N SER A 258 27.44 12.17 0.11
CA SER A 258 28.73 11.47 0.20
C SER A 258 29.39 11.60 1.58
N GLY A 259 29.14 12.69 2.29
CA GLY A 259 29.63 12.92 3.65
C GLY A 259 28.90 12.12 4.74
N LEU A 260 27.81 11.42 4.42
CA LEU A 260 27.06 10.65 5.42
C LEU A 260 27.76 9.35 5.79
N LYS A 261 27.71 9.00 7.08
CA LYS A 261 28.25 7.75 7.60
C LYS A 261 27.38 6.56 7.13
N THR A 262 28.04 5.46 6.84
CA THR A 262 27.35 4.19 6.53
C THR A 262 26.70 3.60 7.78
N VAL A 263 25.57 2.93 7.59
CA VAL A 263 24.82 2.26 8.68
C VAL A 263 25.59 1.02 9.18
N ILE A 264 26.17 0.28 8.25
CA ILE A 264 27.08 -0.85 8.53
C ILE A 264 28.49 -0.38 8.21
N GLU A 265 29.45 -0.71 9.08
CA GLU A 265 30.86 -0.36 8.88
C GLU A 265 31.36 -0.90 7.52
N ASN A 266 32.03 -0.05 6.76
CA ASN A 266 32.48 -0.33 5.39
C ASN A 266 31.38 -0.68 4.38
N GLY A 267 30.11 -0.43 4.70
CA GLY A 267 29.00 -0.62 3.79
C GLY A 267 28.78 0.57 2.84
N VAL A 268 27.71 0.52 2.06
CA VAL A 268 27.31 1.57 1.09
C VAL A 268 25.99 2.24 1.44
N ILE A 269 25.24 1.66 2.40
CA ILE A 269 23.94 2.18 2.85
C ILE A 269 24.13 3.26 3.91
N THR A 270 23.42 4.38 3.74
CA THR A 270 23.41 5.51 4.66
C THR A 270 21.98 5.98 4.93
N ALA A 271 21.82 6.88 5.90
CA ALA A 271 20.53 7.55 6.11
C ALA A 271 20.07 8.40 4.89
N GLY A 272 20.98 8.76 3.98
CA GLY A 272 20.67 9.56 2.80
C GLY A 272 20.17 8.75 1.61
N ASN A 273 20.50 7.46 1.54
CA ASN A 273 20.08 6.55 0.48
C ASN A 273 19.13 5.43 0.99
N ALA A 274 18.48 5.69 2.12
CA ALA A 274 17.41 4.91 2.72
C ALA A 274 16.15 5.78 2.89
N SER A 275 14.99 5.16 3.02
CA SER A 275 13.72 5.84 3.27
C SER A 275 13.69 6.51 4.64
N GLN A 276 12.86 7.54 4.79
CA GLN A 276 12.72 8.32 6.00
C GLN A 276 11.67 7.74 6.94
N ILE A 277 11.88 7.91 8.26
CA ILE A 277 10.84 7.74 9.28
C ILE A 277 9.75 8.77 9.01
N THR A 278 8.51 8.33 8.90
CA THR A 278 7.43 9.17 8.36
C THR A 278 6.11 8.89 9.06
N ASP A 279 5.33 9.95 9.26
CA ASP A 279 3.96 9.89 9.73
C ASP A 279 3.01 10.10 8.55
N GLY A 280 1.94 9.30 8.43
CA GLY A 280 1.00 9.50 7.34
C GLY A 280 -0.10 8.47 7.25
N ALA A 281 -1.14 8.82 6.49
CA ALA A 281 -2.26 7.96 6.14
C ALA A 281 -2.59 8.08 4.66
N ALA A 282 -3.13 7.00 4.07
CA ALA A 282 -3.62 7.00 2.70
C ALA A 282 -4.74 5.95 2.55
N ALA A 283 -5.68 6.20 1.65
CA ALA A 283 -6.78 5.29 1.40
C ALA A 283 -7.20 5.32 -0.08
N VAL A 284 -7.65 4.16 -0.55
CA VAL A 284 -8.09 3.90 -1.92
C VAL A 284 -9.44 3.20 -1.87
N MET A 285 -10.44 3.74 -2.54
CA MET A 285 -11.75 3.12 -2.65
C MET A 285 -11.79 2.20 -3.86
N VAL A 286 -12.18 0.96 -3.64
CA VAL A 286 -12.28 -0.10 -4.64
C VAL A 286 -13.73 -0.56 -4.76
N CYS A 287 -14.24 -0.60 -5.99
CA CYS A 287 -15.61 -1.04 -6.29
C CYS A 287 -15.63 -2.10 -7.40
N ASN A 288 -16.71 -2.90 -7.42
CA ASN A 288 -17.14 -3.64 -8.60
C ASN A 288 -18.21 -2.83 -9.37
N ASP A 289 -18.74 -3.39 -10.47
CA ASP A 289 -19.80 -2.72 -11.27
C ASP A 289 -21.07 -2.40 -10.46
N ALA A 290 -21.40 -3.21 -9.45
CA ALA A 290 -22.55 -2.97 -8.60
C ALA A 290 -22.28 -1.79 -7.65
N GLY A 291 -21.08 -1.73 -7.07
CA GLY A 291 -20.62 -0.60 -6.24
C GLY A 291 -20.63 0.72 -7.01
N LEU A 292 -20.05 0.74 -8.23
CA LEU A 292 -20.06 1.93 -9.10
C LEU A 292 -21.48 2.47 -9.32
N LYS A 293 -22.43 1.56 -9.58
CA LYS A 293 -23.85 1.94 -9.77
C LYS A 293 -24.49 2.48 -8.49
N LYS A 294 -24.18 1.90 -7.32
CA LYS A 294 -24.71 2.35 -6.03
C LYS A 294 -24.32 3.79 -5.70
N ILE A 295 -23.06 4.14 -5.96
CA ILE A 295 -22.53 5.48 -5.65
C ILE A 295 -22.52 6.42 -6.87
N GLN A 296 -23.01 5.98 -8.01
CA GLN A 296 -23.08 6.74 -9.27
C GLN A 296 -21.72 7.35 -9.68
N ALA A 297 -20.62 6.64 -9.37
CA ALA A 297 -19.27 7.08 -9.68
C ALA A 297 -18.73 6.46 -10.96
N ASN A 298 -17.78 7.16 -11.59
CA ASN A 298 -17.01 6.65 -12.70
C ASN A 298 -15.71 6.01 -12.19
N PRO A 299 -15.29 4.88 -12.77
CA PRO A 299 -14.00 4.29 -12.42
C PRO A 299 -12.86 5.16 -12.94
N ARG A 300 -11.80 5.33 -12.12
CA ARG A 300 -10.57 6.05 -12.51
C ARG A 300 -9.53 5.09 -13.09
N ALA A 301 -9.44 3.87 -12.52
CA ALA A 301 -8.59 2.81 -13.05
C ALA A 301 -9.23 1.44 -12.85
N GLU A 302 -8.98 0.51 -13.78
CA GLU A 302 -9.27 -0.91 -13.67
C GLU A 302 -8.06 -1.65 -13.10
N ILE A 303 -8.29 -2.59 -12.19
CA ILE A 303 -7.24 -3.50 -11.71
C ILE A 303 -7.00 -4.57 -12.76
N VAL A 304 -5.79 -4.62 -13.30
CA VAL A 304 -5.39 -5.58 -14.33
C VAL A 304 -4.86 -6.87 -13.70
N SER A 305 -3.96 -6.75 -12.73
CA SER A 305 -3.42 -7.89 -12.00
C SER A 305 -2.87 -7.51 -10.65
N ILE A 306 -2.86 -8.48 -9.75
CA ILE A 306 -2.22 -8.41 -8.44
C ILE A 306 -1.33 -9.62 -8.23
N ALA A 307 -0.22 -9.45 -7.54
CA ALA A 307 0.69 -10.54 -7.21
C ALA A 307 1.23 -10.38 -5.79
N VAL A 308 1.35 -11.50 -5.10
CA VAL A 308 2.05 -11.60 -3.82
C VAL A 308 3.04 -12.75 -3.94
N VAL A 309 4.25 -12.57 -3.42
CA VAL A 309 5.32 -13.56 -3.47
C VAL A 309 6.09 -13.63 -2.15
N GLY A 310 6.66 -14.79 -1.87
CA GLY A 310 7.78 -14.92 -0.94
C GLY A 310 9.07 -15.07 -1.74
N ASP A 311 10.17 -14.55 -1.19
CA ASP A 311 11.52 -14.59 -1.76
C ASP A 311 12.54 -14.88 -0.65
N ASP A 312 13.82 -14.78 -0.92
CA ASP A 312 14.89 -15.02 0.04
C ASP A 312 14.82 -14.05 1.23
N PRO A 313 14.58 -14.52 2.46
CA PRO A 313 14.42 -13.64 3.63
C PRO A 313 15.76 -13.04 4.10
N VAL A 314 16.91 -13.51 3.64
CA VAL A 314 18.23 -12.95 3.97
C VAL A 314 18.51 -11.74 3.08
N PHE A 315 18.29 -11.87 1.77
CA PHE A 315 18.28 -10.72 0.87
C PHE A 315 17.12 -9.78 1.16
N MET A 316 15.99 -10.30 1.61
CA MET A 316 14.78 -9.60 2.08
C MET A 316 14.13 -8.66 1.05
N LEU A 317 14.90 -7.88 0.33
CA LEU A 317 14.45 -6.72 -0.46
C LEU A 317 14.37 -6.98 -1.97
N THR A 318 14.61 -8.21 -2.41
CA THR A 318 14.55 -8.61 -3.84
C THR A 318 13.15 -8.95 -4.33
N GLY A 319 12.20 -9.14 -3.43
CA GLY A 319 10.83 -9.57 -3.72
C GLY A 319 10.07 -8.78 -4.78
N PRO A 320 10.24 -7.44 -4.94
CA PRO A 320 9.61 -6.67 -6.02
C PRO A 320 9.91 -7.23 -7.43
N ILE A 321 11.07 -7.84 -7.63
CA ILE A 321 11.46 -8.44 -8.92
C ILE A 321 10.52 -9.60 -9.29
N PRO A 322 10.45 -10.71 -8.51
CA PRO A 322 9.55 -11.81 -8.84
C PRO A 322 8.06 -11.40 -8.72
N ALA A 323 7.68 -10.45 -7.84
CA ALA A 323 6.31 -9.97 -7.75
C ALA A 323 5.87 -9.28 -9.05
N SER A 324 6.70 -8.38 -9.59
CA SER A 324 6.43 -7.69 -10.86
C SER A 324 6.39 -8.66 -12.03
N LYS A 325 7.35 -9.60 -12.12
CA LYS A 325 7.34 -10.65 -13.17
C LYS A 325 6.04 -11.48 -13.12
N LYS A 326 5.57 -11.82 -11.92
CA LYS A 326 4.32 -12.56 -11.72
C LYS A 326 3.09 -11.73 -12.11
N ALA A 327 3.04 -10.44 -11.75
CA ALA A 327 1.94 -9.55 -12.11
C ALA A 327 1.88 -9.31 -13.62
N LEU A 328 3.02 -9.05 -14.28
CA LEU A 328 3.12 -8.89 -15.73
C LEU A 328 2.67 -10.15 -16.46
N SER A 329 3.12 -11.33 -16.02
CA SER A 329 2.70 -12.61 -16.61
C SER A 329 1.20 -12.84 -16.48
N ALA A 330 0.61 -12.53 -15.31
CA ALA A 330 -0.83 -12.68 -15.09
C ALA A 330 -1.66 -11.72 -15.96
N ALA A 331 -1.12 -10.54 -16.25
CA ALA A 331 -1.71 -9.55 -17.14
C ALA A 331 -1.49 -9.85 -18.64
N ASN A 332 -0.63 -10.79 -18.96
CA ASN A 332 -0.10 -11.00 -20.33
C ASN A 332 0.52 -9.74 -20.93
N LEU A 333 1.27 -9.00 -20.09
CA LEU A 333 2.02 -7.80 -20.43
C LEU A 333 3.53 -8.02 -20.26
N SER A 334 4.30 -7.22 -20.97
CA SER A 334 5.75 -7.06 -20.78
C SER A 334 6.05 -5.79 -19.98
N ILE A 335 7.29 -5.60 -19.55
CA ILE A 335 7.70 -4.37 -18.87
C ILE A 335 7.63 -3.15 -19.81
N ASP A 336 7.78 -3.35 -21.11
CA ASP A 336 7.75 -2.28 -22.11
C ASP A 336 6.34 -1.71 -22.31
N ASP A 337 5.29 -2.51 -22.00
CA ASP A 337 3.88 -2.10 -22.08
C ASP A 337 3.48 -1.18 -20.92
N ILE A 338 4.30 -1.07 -19.88
CA ILE A 338 4.01 -0.24 -18.71
C ILE A 338 4.56 1.18 -18.94
N ASP A 339 3.71 2.17 -18.66
CA ASP A 339 4.06 3.59 -18.86
C ASP A 339 4.74 4.20 -17.63
N LEU A 340 4.31 3.82 -16.42
CA LEU A 340 4.82 4.34 -15.16
C LEU A 340 5.06 3.22 -14.15
N TYR A 341 6.14 3.35 -13.37
CA TYR A 341 6.48 2.42 -12.29
C TYR A 341 6.60 3.18 -10.97
N GLU A 342 5.92 2.67 -9.94
CA GLU A 342 6.13 3.05 -8.55
C GLU A 342 6.73 1.87 -7.79
N VAL A 343 8.04 1.88 -7.60
CA VAL A 343 8.77 0.86 -6.82
C VAL A 343 9.27 1.49 -5.53
N ASN A 344 8.80 0.97 -4.40
CA ASN A 344 9.10 1.59 -3.10
C ASN A 344 10.60 1.72 -2.84
N GLU A 345 11.03 2.92 -2.49
CA GLU A 345 12.43 3.27 -2.21
C GLU A 345 12.75 3.04 -0.72
N ALA A 346 12.51 1.83 -0.20
CA ALA A 346 12.93 1.51 1.16
C ALA A 346 14.43 1.76 1.36
N PHE A 347 15.21 1.38 0.34
CA PHE A 347 16.64 1.67 0.16
C PHE A 347 16.92 1.83 -1.33
N ALA A 348 17.86 2.70 -1.71
CA ALA A 348 18.20 2.98 -3.11
C ALA A 348 18.54 1.72 -3.95
N PRO A 349 19.21 0.68 -3.44
CA PRO A 349 19.52 -0.52 -4.23
C PRO A 349 18.25 -1.29 -4.66
N VAL A 350 17.11 -1.14 -3.98
CA VAL A 350 15.87 -1.88 -4.30
C VAL A 350 15.33 -1.51 -5.69
N PRO A 351 14.94 -0.26 -5.97
CA PRO A 351 14.45 0.14 -7.29
C PRO A 351 15.55 0.05 -8.37
N LEU A 352 16.82 0.26 -8.03
CA LEU A 352 17.92 0.13 -8.97
C LEU A 352 18.13 -1.31 -9.43
N ALA A 353 18.15 -2.28 -8.50
CA ALA A 353 18.24 -3.71 -8.81
C ALA A 353 17.01 -4.18 -9.60
N TRP A 354 15.83 -3.73 -9.19
CA TRP A 354 14.56 -4.01 -9.87
C TRP A 354 14.61 -3.54 -11.33
N ALA A 355 14.99 -2.29 -11.58
CA ALA A 355 15.06 -1.73 -12.93
C ALA A 355 16.08 -2.46 -13.80
N LYS A 356 17.24 -2.81 -13.23
CA LYS A 356 18.31 -3.57 -13.93
C LYS A 356 17.85 -4.98 -14.31
N GLU A 357 17.17 -5.67 -13.40
CA GLU A 357 16.72 -7.05 -13.57
C GLU A 357 15.55 -7.19 -14.55
N LEU A 358 14.62 -6.23 -14.57
CA LEU A 358 13.50 -6.20 -15.50
C LEU A 358 13.84 -5.49 -16.82
N LYS A 359 15.03 -4.86 -16.92
CA LYS A 359 15.42 -3.97 -18.01
C LYS A 359 14.41 -2.81 -18.20
N ALA A 360 13.87 -2.31 -17.10
CA ALA A 360 12.89 -1.24 -17.09
C ALA A 360 13.53 0.12 -17.42
N ASP A 361 12.80 0.97 -18.13
CA ASP A 361 13.23 2.35 -18.40
C ASP A 361 13.16 3.19 -17.11
N ARG A 362 14.32 3.58 -16.60
CA ARG A 362 14.42 4.41 -15.39
C ARG A 362 13.74 5.78 -15.50
N LYS A 363 13.47 6.26 -16.70
CA LYS A 363 12.74 7.52 -16.89
C LYS A 363 11.26 7.41 -16.50
N LYS A 364 10.73 6.18 -16.50
CA LYS A 364 9.36 5.86 -16.08
C LYS A 364 9.26 5.51 -14.58
N LEU A 365 10.40 5.43 -13.87
CA LEU A 365 10.49 4.97 -12.49
C LEU A 365 10.41 6.13 -11.51
N ASN A 366 9.42 6.08 -10.59
CA ASN A 366 9.23 7.03 -9.50
C ASN A 366 9.40 8.48 -10.01
N VAL A 367 8.59 8.84 -11.01
CA VAL A 367 8.77 10.07 -11.80
C VAL A 367 8.58 11.34 -10.96
N ASN A 368 7.85 11.23 -9.85
CA ASN A 368 7.63 12.31 -8.88
C ASN A 368 8.45 12.14 -7.59
N GLY A 369 9.55 11.36 -7.65
CA GLY A 369 10.29 10.95 -6.46
C GLY A 369 9.62 9.79 -5.73
N GLY A 370 10.25 9.28 -4.70
CA GLY A 370 9.75 8.14 -3.93
C GLY A 370 10.04 8.26 -2.44
N ALA A 371 10.07 7.15 -1.74
CA ALA A 371 10.11 7.10 -0.28
C ALA A 371 11.32 7.78 0.37
N MET A 372 12.44 7.93 -0.34
CA MET A 372 13.60 8.67 0.17
C MET A 372 13.32 10.16 0.28
N ALA A 373 12.47 10.71 -0.58
CA ALA A 373 12.06 12.12 -0.56
C ALA A 373 10.67 12.32 0.08
N LEU A 374 9.68 11.54 -0.34
CA LEU A 374 8.28 11.69 0.06
C LEU A 374 7.95 10.97 1.38
N GLY A 375 8.88 10.17 1.90
CA GLY A 375 8.71 9.42 3.13
C GLY A 375 8.03 8.05 2.96
N HIS A 376 8.17 7.22 4.03
CA HIS A 376 7.72 5.83 4.05
C HIS A 376 6.97 5.50 5.34
N PRO A 377 5.71 5.99 5.50
CA PRO A 377 4.86 5.57 6.62
C PRO A 377 4.46 4.11 6.38
N LEU A 378 5.13 3.16 7.05
CA LEU A 378 5.16 1.74 6.69
C LEU A 378 3.79 1.17 6.29
N GLY A 379 2.84 1.21 7.21
CA GLY A 379 1.48 0.67 6.99
C GLY A 379 0.68 1.41 5.92
N ALA A 380 0.96 2.68 5.67
CA ALA A 380 0.24 3.51 4.69
C ALA A 380 0.90 3.54 3.30
N THR A 381 2.15 3.07 3.16
CA THR A 381 2.96 3.28 1.95
C THR A 381 2.31 2.73 0.70
N GLY A 382 1.72 1.54 0.74
CA GLY A 382 1.10 0.94 -0.44
C GLY A 382 -0.04 1.77 -1.01
N ALA A 383 -0.90 2.32 -0.16
CA ALA A 383 -1.98 3.21 -0.57
C ALA A 383 -1.44 4.58 -1.01
N LYS A 384 -0.37 5.09 -0.36
CA LYS A 384 0.29 6.33 -0.76
C LYS A 384 0.86 6.24 -2.18
N LEU A 385 1.61 5.18 -2.50
CA LEU A 385 2.17 4.95 -3.83
C LEU A 385 1.07 4.74 -4.88
N MET A 386 0.00 4.00 -4.53
CA MET A 386 -1.14 3.80 -5.44
C MET A 386 -1.84 5.13 -5.76
N THR A 387 -1.97 6.00 -4.76
CA THR A 387 -2.55 7.33 -4.94
C THR A 387 -1.68 8.16 -5.89
N THR A 388 -0.36 8.23 -5.67
CA THR A 388 0.57 8.97 -6.53
C THR A 388 0.59 8.40 -7.95
N LEU A 389 0.64 7.06 -8.10
CA LEU A 389 0.62 6.42 -9.41
C LEU A 389 -0.65 6.75 -10.21
N LEU A 390 -1.82 6.64 -9.56
CA LEU A 390 -3.11 6.93 -10.20
C LEU A 390 -3.19 8.38 -10.70
N HIS A 391 -2.84 9.35 -9.84
CA HIS A 391 -2.90 10.77 -10.19
C HIS A 391 -1.90 11.13 -11.29
N GLU A 392 -0.71 10.54 -11.26
CA GLU A 392 0.30 10.75 -12.31
C GLU A 392 -0.11 10.13 -13.65
N MET A 393 -0.72 8.93 -13.63
CA MET A 393 -1.29 8.33 -14.84
C MET A 393 -2.38 9.20 -15.47
N GLU A 394 -3.23 9.82 -14.65
CA GLU A 394 -4.25 10.77 -15.14
C GLU A 394 -3.60 12.04 -15.72
N ARG A 395 -2.60 12.60 -15.01
CA ARG A 395 -1.93 13.82 -15.43
C ARG A 395 -1.18 13.66 -16.75
N THR A 396 -0.59 12.49 -16.98
CA THR A 396 0.24 12.17 -18.16
C THR A 396 -0.52 11.40 -19.24
N GLU A 397 -1.80 11.12 -19.02
CA GLU A 397 -2.64 10.28 -19.88
C GLU A 397 -2.08 8.87 -20.12
N SER A 398 -1.23 8.38 -19.20
CA SER A 398 -0.63 7.04 -19.24
C SER A 398 -1.69 5.94 -19.13
N GLU A 399 -1.51 4.85 -19.86
CA GLU A 399 -2.47 3.75 -19.90
C GLU A 399 -2.24 2.74 -18.78
N PHE A 400 -1.00 2.24 -18.60
CA PHE A 400 -0.66 1.23 -17.61
C PHE A 400 0.32 1.73 -16.57
N GLY A 401 0.02 1.45 -15.30
CA GLY A 401 0.89 1.69 -14.16
C GLY A 401 1.18 0.41 -13.38
N LEU A 402 2.42 0.26 -12.91
CA LEU A 402 2.87 -0.86 -12.07
C LEU A 402 3.39 -0.32 -10.74
N GLN A 403 2.86 -0.86 -9.64
CA GLN A 403 3.38 -0.63 -8.29
C GLN A 403 3.99 -1.91 -7.73
N ALA A 404 5.16 -1.80 -7.04
CA ALA A 404 5.78 -2.92 -6.33
C ALA A 404 6.46 -2.47 -5.03
N ILE A 405 6.34 -3.28 -3.97
CA ILE A 405 6.89 -2.99 -2.64
C ILE A 405 7.65 -4.21 -2.12
N CYS A 406 8.86 -4.01 -1.60
CA CYS A 406 9.58 -4.98 -0.79
C CYS A 406 9.09 -4.95 0.66
N GLU A 407 9.10 -6.09 1.32
CA GLU A 407 8.52 -6.26 2.65
C GLU A 407 9.49 -7.02 3.55
N GLY A 408 9.47 -6.71 4.83
CA GLY A 408 10.21 -7.45 5.83
C GLY A 408 9.94 -8.95 5.75
N GLY A 409 10.96 -9.78 6.02
CA GLY A 409 10.84 -11.23 5.93
C GLY A 409 10.95 -11.82 4.52
N GLY A 410 11.30 -11.01 3.50
CA GLY A 410 11.48 -11.48 2.13
C GLY A 410 10.15 -11.75 1.42
N THR A 411 9.16 -10.90 1.62
CA THR A 411 7.92 -10.92 0.85
C THR A 411 7.80 -9.68 -0.03
N ALA A 412 6.86 -9.66 -0.96
CA ALA A 412 6.55 -8.51 -1.80
C ALA A 412 5.17 -8.62 -2.44
N ASN A 413 4.57 -7.46 -2.71
CA ASN A 413 3.42 -7.36 -3.60
C ASN A 413 3.70 -6.48 -4.84
N ALA A 414 2.94 -6.77 -5.91
CA ALA A 414 2.88 -5.94 -7.11
C ALA A 414 1.42 -5.83 -7.59
N THR A 415 1.10 -4.66 -8.15
CA THR A 415 -0.22 -4.35 -8.71
C THR A 415 -0.04 -3.68 -10.07
N ILE A 416 -0.80 -4.11 -11.07
CA ILE A 416 -0.90 -3.41 -12.35
C ILE A 416 -2.31 -2.85 -12.47
N ILE A 417 -2.38 -1.56 -12.77
CA ILE A 417 -3.63 -0.84 -13.01
C ILE A 417 -3.65 -0.29 -14.43
N LYS A 418 -4.86 -0.15 -14.98
CA LYS A 418 -5.11 0.47 -16.27
C LYS A 418 -6.01 1.69 -16.06
N ARG A 419 -5.57 2.87 -16.51
CA ARG A 419 -6.40 4.08 -16.47
C ARG A 419 -7.66 3.89 -17.32
N VAL A 420 -8.78 4.31 -16.78
CA VAL A 420 -10.05 4.41 -17.52
C VAL A 420 -10.16 5.83 -18.06
N SER A 421 -10.38 5.94 -19.35
CA SER A 421 -10.52 7.23 -20.07
C SER A 421 -11.91 7.84 -19.91
#